data_b5dec6f5b92ec6d3003c64c7e885e43c
#
_entry.id   b5dec6f5b92ec6d3003c64c7e885e43c
#
_cell.length_a   1.000
_cell.length_b   1.000
_cell.length_c   1.000
_cell.angle_alpha   90.00
_cell.angle_beta   90.00
_cell.angle_gamma   90.00
#
_symmetry.space_group_name_H-M   'P 1'
#
loop_
_entity.id
_entity.type
_entity.pdbx_description
1 polymer ?
#
loop_
_entity_poly.entity_id
_entity_poly.type
_entity_poly.pdbx_seq_one_letter_code
_entity_poly.pdbx_strand_id
1 'polypeptide(L)'
;YLAEGHVLFDIKSFPEYGELSGRSTDDMIAGARVEIAPYKRDPMDFVLWKPSTSELPGWESPWGRGRPGWHIECSAMAESHLGDTFDIHGGGRDLIFPHHENEIAQSVCAHGGSPYCRMWVHNGFVTVEGQKMSKSLGNVQLVRDLLDQAPAEAIRLALLSTHYRAALDWTTVRLDEAK
;
A
#
# COMPACT_ATOMS: atom_id res chain seq x y z
N TYR A 1 -15.96 -14.33 2.62
CA TYR A 1 -17.39 -14.54 2.44
C TYR A 1 -17.94 -13.72 1.27
N LEU A 2 -19.07 -14.17 0.74
CA LEU A 2 -19.74 -13.50 -0.37
C LEU A 2 -20.89 -12.62 0.15
N ALA A 3 -20.94 -11.36 -0.28
CA ALA A 3 -22.03 -10.44 0.02
C ALA A 3 -22.21 -9.43 -1.13
N GLU A 4 -23.43 -9.31 -1.63
CA GLU A 4 -23.81 -8.42 -2.74
C GLU A 4 -22.86 -8.48 -3.96
N GLY A 5 -22.45 -9.70 -4.34
CA GLY A 5 -21.51 -9.92 -5.44
C GLY A 5 -20.04 -9.62 -5.12
N HIS A 6 -19.73 -9.18 -3.91
CA HIS A 6 -18.35 -8.96 -3.42
C HIS A 6 -17.84 -10.18 -2.68
N VAL A 7 -16.58 -10.54 -2.88
CA VAL A 7 -15.85 -11.45 -2.00
C VAL A 7 -15.06 -10.62 -1.01
N LEU A 8 -15.29 -10.86 0.27
CA LEU A 8 -14.70 -10.10 1.36
C LEU A 8 -13.85 -11.00 2.26
N PHE A 9 -12.80 -10.40 2.80
CA PHE A 9 -12.02 -11.00 3.89
C PHE A 9 -12.66 -10.61 5.22
N ASP A 10 -12.92 -11.61 6.07
CA ASP A 10 -13.39 -11.42 7.44
C ASP A 10 -12.18 -11.23 8.34
N ILE A 11 -11.94 -10.02 8.83
CA ILE A 11 -10.75 -9.72 9.64
C ILE A 11 -10.70 -10.51 10.95
N LYS A 12 -11.86 -10.94 11.47
CA LYS A 12 -11.94 -11.77 12.68
C LYS A 12 -11.41 -13.18 12.48
N SER A 13 -11.23 -13.60 11.23
CA SER A 13 -10.58 -14.89 10.91
C SER A 13 -9.05 -14.85 11.05
N PHE A 14 -8.45 -13.67 11.24
CA PHE A 14 -7.03 -13.48 11.43
C PHE A 14 -6.75 -12.74 12.76
N PRO A 15 -6.49 -13.48 13.85
CA PRO A 15 -6.33 -12.89 15.19
C PRO A 15 -5.19 -11.87 15.32
N GLU A 16 -4.13 -12.03 14.52
CA GLU A 16 -2.94 -11.15 14.50
C GLU A 16 -3.16 -9.84 13.72
N TYR A 17 -4.39 -9.60 13.22
CA TYR A 17 -4.68 -8.38 12.47
C TYR A 17 -4.42 -7.13 13.30
N GLY A 18 -3.53 -6.26 12.80
CA GLY A 18 -3.12 -5.03 13.48
C GLY A 18 -1.71 -5.06 14.06
N GLU A 19 -1.03 -6.20 14.07
CA GLU A 19 0.32 -6.33 14.65
C GLU A 19 1.36 -5.48 13.91
N LEU A 20 1.31 -5.42 12.57
CA LEU A 20 2.24 -4.61 11.79
C LEU A 20 2.10 -3.12 12.08
N SER A 21 0.87 -2.64 12.16
CA SER A 21 0.57 -1.23 12.40
C SER A 21 0.69 -0.83 13.87
N GLY A 22 0.66 -1.82 14.79
CA GLY A 22 0.65 -1.59 16.23
C GLY A 22 -0.61 -0.86 16.71
N ARG A 23 -1.70 -0.95 15.97
CA ARG A 23 -2.97 -0.27 16.26
C ARG A 23 -4.01 -1.25 16.77
N SER A 24 -4.82 -0.80 17.71
CA SER A 24 -6.06 -1.51 18.05
C SER A 24 -7.09 -1.36 16.91
N THR A 25 -8.02 -2.30 16.81
CA THR A 25 -9.12 -2.21 15.84
C THR A 25 -9.94 -0.92 16.00
N ASP A 26 -10.11 -0.43 17.21
CA ASP A 26 -10.83 0.83 17.50
C ASP A 26 -10.08 2.06 16.95
N ASP A 27 -8.75 2.10 17.12
CA ASP A 27 -7.89 3.16 16.55
C ASP A 27 -7.88 3.11 15.01
N MET A 28 -7.99 1.92 14.47
CA MET A 28 -8.05 1.72 13.01
C MET A 28 -9.35 2.28 12.45
N ILE A 29 -10.49 1.99 13.08
CA ILE A 29 -11.82 2.52 12.66
C ILE A 29 -11.84 4.04 12.73
N ALA A 30 -11.28 4.62 13.79
CA ALA A 30 -11.27 6.07 13.99
C ALA A 30 -10.37 6.82 12.99
N GLY A 31 -9.30 6.19 12.50
CA GLY A 31 -8.27 6.81 11.65
C GLY A 31 -8.24 6.35 10.19
N ALA A 32 -9.03 5.35 9.83
CA ALA A 32 -8.90 4.72 8.53
C ALA A 32 -9.82 5.33 7.48
N ARG A 33 -9.32 5.35 6.25
CA ARG A 33 -10.13 5.44 5.03
C ARG A 33 -10.87 4.11 4.82
N VAL A 34 -11.71 3.72 5.79
CA VAL A 34 -12.53 2.52 5.71
C VAL A 34 -13.79 2.87 4.94
N GLU A 35 -13.98 2.22 3.81
CA GLU A 35 -15.24 2.28 3.10
C GLU A 35 -16.31 1.56 3.93
N ILE A 36 -17.18 2.32 4.58
CA ILE A 36 -18.33 1.77 5.28
C ILE A 36 -19.34 1.34 4.22
N ALA A 37 -19.55 0.05 4.07
CA ALA A 37 -20.49 -0.50 3.12
C ALA A 37 -21.47 -1.44 3.85
N PRO A 38 -22.77 -1.37 3.56
CA PRO A 38 -23.80 -2.13 4.29
C PRO A 38 -23.67 -3.65 4.14
N TYR A 39 -22.97 -4.11 3.12
CA TYR A 39 -22.73 -5.53 2.88
C TYR A 39 -21.59 -6.13 3.72
N LYS A 40 -20.82 -5.31 4.45
CA LYS A 40 -19.74 -5.78 5.33
C LYS A 40 -20.31 -6.23 6.68
N ARG A 41 -19.79 -7.34 7.21
CA ARG A 41 -20.10 -7.83 8.56
C ARG A 41 -19.39 -7.00 9.64
N ASP A 42 -18.17 -6.59 9.34
CA ASP A 42 -17.37 -5.69 10.17
C ASP A 42 -16.89 -4.52 9.29
N PRO A 43 -16.89 -3.26 9.79
CA PRO A 43 -16.38 -2.12 9.03
C PRO A 43 -14.97 -2.32 8.49
N MET A 44 -14.14 -3.09 9.19
CA MET A 44 -12.76 -3.36 8.82
C MET A 44 -12.59 -4.47 7.79
N ASP A 45 -13.63 -5.27 7.50
CA ASP A 45 -13.58 -6.25 6.43
C ASP A 45 -13.23 -5.58 5.10
N PHE A 46 -12.43 -6.23 4.29
CA PHE A 46 -11.97 -5.65 3.05
C PHE A 46 -12.25 -6.51 1.84
N VAL A 47 -12.35 -5.86 0.68
CA VAL A 47 -12.75 -6.50 -0.57
C VAL A 47 -11.57 -7.21 -1.20
N LEU A 48 -11.74 -8.50 -1.48
CA LEU A 48 -10.82 -9.32 -2.29
C LEU A 48 -11.22 -9.28 -3.78
N TRP A 49 -12.53 -9.37 -4.06
CA TRP A 49 -13.09 -9.30 -5.41
C TRP A 49 -14.36 -8.48 -5.42
N LYS A 50 -14.53 -7.62 -6.40
CA LYS A 50 -15.72 -6.78 -6.55
C LYS A 50 -16.33 -6.86 -7.94
N PRO A 51 -17.66 -6.78 -8.07
CA PRO A 51 -18.34 -6.85 -9.35
C PRO A 51 -17.90 -5.71 -10.28
N SER A 52 -17.88 -5.98 -11.58
CA SER A 52 -17.58 -5.00 -12.62
C SER A 52 -18.70 -4.98 -13.65
N THR A 53 -19.11 -3.77 -14.05
CA THR A 53 -19.99 -3.55 -15.18
C THR A 53 -19.25 -3.73 -16.50
N SER A 54 -19.97 -3.72 -17.64
CA SER A 54 -19.36 -3.79 -18.97
C SER A 54 -18.43 -2.59 -19.28
N GLU A 55 -18.62 -1.47 -18.60
CA GLU A 55 -17.83 -0.24 -18.78
C GLU A 55 -16.52 -0.23 -17.98
N LEU A 56 -16.39 -1.12 -17.01
CA LEU A 56 -15.22 -1.24 -16.16
C LEU A 56 -14.39 -2.47 -16.52
N PRO A 57 -13.07 -2.41 -16.32
CA PRO A 57 -12.24 -3.62 -16.40
C PRO A 57 -12.82 -4.74 -15.55
N GLY A 58 -12.78 -5.96 -16.06
CA GLY A 58 -13.31 -7.11 -15.31
C GLY A 58 -13.11 -8.41 -16.06
N TRP A 59 -13.04 -9.47 -15.28
CA TRP A 59 -12.79 -10.83 -15.73
C TRP A 59 -13.87 -11.77 -15.19
N GLU A 60 -14.11 -12.85 -15.89
CA GLU A 60 -15.02 -13.90 -15.41
C GLU A 60 -14.40 -14.61 -14.21
N SER A 61 -15.24 -14.92 -13.23
CA SER A 61 -14.84 -15.62 -12.02
C SER A 61 -15.96 -16.51 -11.50
N PRO A 62 -15.71 -17.42 -10.56
CA PRO A 62 -16.77 -18.21 -9.91
C PRO A 62 -17.85 -17.36 -9.22
N TRP A 63 -17.54 -16.09 -8.95
CA TRP A 63 -18.44 -15.13 -8.28
C TRP A 63 -19.08 -14.15 -9.25
N GLY A 64 -18.95 -14.39 -10.56
CA GLY A 64 -19.42 -13.53 -11.63
C GLY A 64 -18.31 -12.59 -12.15
N ARG A 65 -18.66 -11.81 -13.16
CA ARG A 65 -17.75 -10.83 -13.75
C ARG A 65 -17.36 -9.75 -12.73
N GLY A 66 -16.06 -9.58 -12.52
CA GLY A 66 -15.55 -8.65 -11.51
C GLY A 66 -14.08 -8.33 -11.70
N ARG A 67 -13.51 -7.69 -10.70
CA ARG A 67 -12.10 -7.31 -10.63
C ARG A 67 -11.56 -7.48 -9.21
N PRO A 68 -10.25 -7.66 -9.04
CA PRO A 68 -9.64 -7.74 -7.71
C PRO A 68 -9.82 -6.44 -6.92
N GLY A 69 -9.83 -6.56 -5.61
CA GLY A 69 -9.58 -5.44 -4.71
C GLY A 69 -8.10 -5.04 -4.77
N TRP A 70 -7.79 -3.84 -4.28
CA TRP A 70 -6.43 -3.30 -4.34
C TRP A 70 -5.38 -4.19 -3.65
N HIS A 71 -5.70 -4.71 -2.47
CA HIS A 71 -4.72 -5.45 -1.65
C HIS A 71 -4.37 -6.82 -2.23
N ILE A 72 -5.35 -7.50 -2.81
CA ILE A 72 -5.14 -8.84 -3.38
C ILE A 72 -4.28 -8.80 -4.65
N GLU A 73 -4.29 -7.70 -5.39
CA GLU A 73 -3.42 -7.54 -6.57
C GLU A 73 -1.95 -7.69 -6.18
N CYS A 74 -1.52 -6.98 -5.13
CA CYS A 74 -0.13 -7.04 -4.66
C CYS A 74 0.23 -8.41 -4.08
N SER A 75 -0.65 -9.01 -3.28
CA SER A 75 -0.41 -10.35 -2.73
C SER A 75 -0.27 -11.41 -3.82
N ALA A 76 -1.17 -11.41 -4.81
CA ALA A 76 -1.12 -12.38 -5.91
C ALA A 76 0.10 -12.18 -6.81
N MET A 77 0.51 -10.94 -7.08
CA MET A 77 1.71 -10.66 -7.84
C MET A 77 2.97 -11.05 -7.08
N ALA A 78 3.05 -10.76 -5.77
CA ALA A 78 4.17 -11.14 -4.94
C ALA A 78 4.33 -12.67 -4.90
N GLU A 79 3.25 -13.41 -4.66
CA GLU A 79 3.24 -14.87 -4.69
C GLU A 79 3.74 -15.41 -6.04
N SER A 80 3.18 -14.89 -7.14
CA SER A 80 3.52 -15.35 -8.50
C SER A 80 4.98 -15.17 -8.88
N HIS A 81 5.64 -14.11 -8.37
CA HIS A 81 7.00 -13.75 -8.74
C HIS A 81 8.04 -14.11 -7.69
N LEU A 82 7.67 -14.17 -6.42
CA LEU A 82 8.58 -14.30 -5.30
C LEU A 82 8.30 -15.52 -4.41
N GLY A 83 7.16 -16.19 -4.61
CA GLY A 83 6.71 -17.32 -3.79
C GLY A 83 5.92 -16.90 -2.55
N ASP A 84 5.51 -17.89 -1.76
CA ASP A 84 4.63 -17.71 -0.59
C ASP A 84 5.23 -16.81 0.49
N THR A 85 6.55 -16.87 0.64
CA THR A 85 7.33 -16.05 1.57
C THR A 85 8.56 -15.48 0.86
N PHE A 86 8.75 -14.19 0.93
CA PHE A 86 9.90 -13.52 0.33
C PHE A 86 10.68 -12.66 1.35
N ASP A 87 11.84 -12.14 0.96
CA ASP A 87 12.76 -11.57 1.94
C ASP A 87 12.36 -10.18 2.40
N ILE A 88 12.03 -9.27 1.48
CA ILE A 88 11.79 -7.85 1.81
C ILE A 88 10.53 -7.34 1.11
N HIS A 89 9.62 -6.77 1.90
CA HIS A 89 8.49 -5.99 1.40
C HIS A 89 8.62 -4.54 1.87
N GLY A 90 8.47 -3.62 0.94
CA GLY A 90 8.70 -2.20 1.23
C GLY A 90 7.62 -1.28 0.70
N GLY A 91 7.52 -0.10 1.31
CA GLY A 91 6.61 0.94 0.85
C GLY A 91 6.65 2.20 1.71
N GLY A 92 5.80 3.17 1.42
CA GLY A 92 5.62 4.34 2.26
C GLY A 92 4.94 3.98 3.59
N ARG A 93 5.17 4.79 4.61
CA ARG A 93 4.53 4.61 5.93
C ARG A 93 3.00 4.66 5.88
N ASP A 94 2.43 5.29 4.86
CA ASP A 94 0.98 5.33 4.61
C ASP A 94 0.41 4.00 4.15
N LEU A 95 1.24 3.09 3.63
CA LEU A 95 0.85 1.76 3.22
C LEU A 95 0.83 0.75 4.37
N ILE A 96 1.46 1.04 5.51
CA ILE A 96 1.43 0.14 6.68
C ILE A 96 -0.01 -0.27 6.97
N PHE A 97 -0.91 0.72 6.99
CA PHE A 97 -2.31 0.50 7.21
C PHE A 97 -3.18 1.34 6.25
N PRO A 98 -4.19 0.76 5.61
CA PRO A 98 -4.63 -0.65 5.73
C PRO A 98 -3.91 -1.62 4.78
N HIS A 99 -3.14 -1.15 3.79
CA HIS A 99 -2.70 -1.94 2.65
C HIS A 99 -1.84 -3.15 3.04
N HIS A 100 -0.70 -2.93 3.69
CA HIS A 100 0.22 -4.02 4.07
C HIS A 100 -0.37 -4.93 5.16
N GLU A 101 -1.15 -4.39 6.08
CA GLU A 101 -1.87 -5.20 7.06
C GLU A 101 -2.84 -6.17 6.38
N ASN A 102 -3.57 -5.70 5.36
CA ASN A 102 -4.49 -6.53 4.59
C ASN A 102 -3.75 -7.56 3.72
N GLU A 103 -2.58 -7.21 3.18
CA GLU A 103 -1.74 -8.17 2.45
C GLU A 103 -1.26 -9.30 3.35
N ILE A 104 -0.83 -9.00 4.59
CA ILE A 104 -0.46 -10.03 5.58
C ILE A 104 -1.65 -10.94 5.83
N ALA A 105 -2.78 -10.38 6.22
CA ALA A 105 -3.94 -11.16 6.62
C ALA A 105 -4.37 -12.13 5.51
N GLN A 106 -4.52 -11.65 4.28
CA GLN A 106 -4.96 -12.49 3.16
C GLN A 106 -3.92 -13.54 2.76
N SER A 107 -2.62 -13.16 2.74
CA SER A 107 -1.56 -14.08 2.29
C SER A 107 -1.26 -15.14 3.34
N VAL A 108 -1.14 -14.78 4.62
CA VAL A 108 -0.91 -15.74 5.70
C VAL A 108 -2.06 -16.76 5.79
N CYS A 109 -3.31 -16.28 5.67
CA CYS A 109 -4.46 -17.18 5.65
C CYS A 109 -4.50 -18.08 4.42
N ALA A 110 -4.10 -17.59 3.25
CA ALA A 110 -4.07 -18.38 2.01
C ALA A 110 -2.99 -19.48 2.03
N HIS A 111 -1.86 -19.21 2.69
CA HIS A 111 -0.68 -20.08 2.69
C HIS A 111 -0.48 -20.85 4.00
N GLY A 112 -1.57 -21.12 4.72
CA GLY A 112 -1.56 -22.01 5.89
C GLY A 112 -0.70 -21.51 7.05
N GLY A 113 -0.57 -20.20 7.23
CA GLY A 113 0.18 -19.57 8.32
C GLY A 113 1.63 -19.24 7.97
N SER A 114 2.07 -19.44 6.72
CA SER A 114 3.42 -19.01 6.28
C SER A 114 3.53 -17.49 6.33
N PRO A 115 4.64 -16.92 6.86
CA PRO A 115 4.82 -15.48 6.90
C PRO A 115 4.87 -14.89 5.47
N TYR A 116 4.22 -13.76 5.26
CA TYR A 116 4.16 -13.09 3.95
C TYR A 116 5.55 -12.62 3.50
N CYS A 117 6.28 -11.91 4.39
CA CYS A 117 7.68 -11.57 4.14
C CYS A 117 8.48 -11.61 5.45
N ARG A 118 9.82 -11.65 5.30
CA ARG A 118 10.76 -11.72 6.44
C ARG A 118 11.08 -10.36 7.02
N MET A 119 11.06 -9.32 6.20
CA MET A 119 11.44 -7.95 6.60
C MET A 119 10.53 -6.91 5.95
N TRP A 120 10.03 -6.00 6.78
CA TRP A 120 9.28 -4.82 6.36
C TRP A 120 10.17 -3.58 6.34
N VAL A 121 10.14 -2.85 5.24
CA VAL A 121 10.88 -1.58 5.11
C VAL A 121 9.92 -0.47 4.74
N HIS A 122 9.67 0.46 5.68
CA HIS A 122 8.79 1.60 5.45
C HIS A 122 9.57 2.91 5.47
N ASN A 123 9.46 3.66 4.37
CA ASN A 123 10.08 4.97 4.24
C ASN A 123 9.12 6.09 4.63
N GLY A 124 9.71 7.22 5.04
CA GLY A 124 9.00 8.46 5.31
C GLY A 124 8.41 9.09 4.03
N PHE A 125 7.62 10.14 4.23
CA PHE A 125 7.04 10.89 3.11
C PHE A 125 8.07 11.81 2.46
N VAL A 126 7.80 12.14 1.19
CA VAL A 126 8.49 13.22 0.49
C VAL A 126 7.56 14.44 0.44
N THR A 127 8.05 15.57 0.93
CA THR A 127 7.44 16.88 0.74
C THR A 127 8.24 17.66 -0.30
N VAL A 128 7.68 18.70 -0.85
CA VAL A 128 8.34 19.60 -1.82
C VAL A 128 8.18 21.03 -1.31
N GLU A 129 9.30 21.68 -0.99
CA GLU A 129 9.31 23.04 -0.42
C GLU A 129 8.34 23.17 0.78
N GLY A 130 8.40 22.20 1.70
CA GLY A 130 7.56 22.15 2.89
C GLY A 130 6.11 21.75 2.69
N GLN A 131 5.70 21.46 1.46
CA GLN A 131 4.32 21.10 1.14
C GLN A 131 4.20 19.62 0.73
N LYS A 132 3.05 19.00 1.03
CA LYS A 132 2.77 17.65 0.57
C LYS A 132 2.83 17.57 -0.95
N MET A 133 3.60 16.63 -1.48
CA MET A 133 3.62 16.35 -2.91
C MET A 133 2.26 15.82 -3.36
N SER A 134 1.61 16.48 -4.32
CA SER A 134 0.32 16.03 -4.87
C SER A 134 0.08 16.53 -6.28
N LYS A 135 -0.67 15.75 -7.06
CA LYS A 135 -1.07 16.16 -8.42
C LYS A 135 -1.94 17.42 -8.41
N SER A 136 -2.79 17.57 -7.41
CA SER A 136 -3.70 18.73 -7.28
C SER A 136 -2.95 20.04 -7.00
N LEU A 137 -1.79 19.98 -6.34
CA LEU A 137 -0.93 21.14 -6.11
C LEU A 137 0.05 21.39 -7.27
N GLY A 138 0.15 20.45 -8.23
CA GLY A 138 1.06 20.56 -9.36
C GLY A 138 2.55 20.54 -8.99
N ASN A 139 2.89 20.13 -7.76
CA ASN A 139 4.26 20.13 -7.24
C ASN A 139 4.93 18.75 -7.29
N VAL A 140 4.43 17.84 -8.13
CA VAL A 140 5.02 16.52 -8.32
C VAL A 140 6.38 16.66 -9.00
N GLN A 141 7.42 16.14 -8.36
CA GLN A 141 8.77 16.07 -8.90
C GLN A 141 9.00 14.70 -9.54
N LEU A 142 9.21 14.68 -10.83
CA LEU A 142 9.56 13.44 -11.54
C LEU A 142 11.08 13.33 -11.65
N VAL A 143 11.62 12.15 -11.40
CA VAL A 143 13.07 11.89 -11.54
C VAL A 143 13.57 12.26 -12.93
N ARG A 144 12.76 12.02 -13.97
CA ARG A 144 13.10 12.40 -15.35
C ARG A 144 13.39 13.91 -15.48
N ASP A 145 12.53 14.73 -14.89
CA ASP A 145 12.64 16.19 -14.99
C ASP A 145 13.82 16.71 -14.14
N LEU A 146 14.16 15.99 -13.07
CA LEU A 146 15.33 16.30 -12.25
C LEU A 146 16.65 15.95 -12.95
N LEU A 147 16.67 14.92 -13.80
CA LEU A 147 17.85 14.54 -14.58
C LEU A 147 18.25 15.61 -15.61
N ASP A 148 17.32 16.45 -16.04
CA ASP A 148 17.62 17.62 -16.89
C ASP A 148 18.25 18.78 -16.08
N GLN A 149 18.19 18.75 -14.75
CA GLN A 149 18.66 19.82 -13.85
C GLN A 149 19.97 19.47 -13.13
N ALA A 150 20.20 18.18 -12.88
CA ALA A 150 21.36 17.70 -12.14
C ALA A 150 21.76 16.27 -12.53
N PRO A 151 23.05 15.90 -12.34
CA PRO A 151 23.51 14.52 -12.53
C PRO A 151 22.76 13.56 -11.61
N ALA A 152 22.60 12.30 -12.06
CA ALA A 152 21.89 11.26 -11.31
C ALA A 152 22.49 11.04 -9.91
N GLU A 153 23.80 11.16 -9.78
CA GLU A 153 24.53 11.04 -8.51
C GLU A 153 24.12 12.12 -7.52
N ALA A 154 23.96 13.35 -7.96
CA ALA A 154 23.50 14.46 -7.11
C ALA A 154 22.05 14.23 -6.63
N ILE A 155 21.16 13.77 -7.51
CA ILE A 155 19.78 13.43 -7.13
C ILE A 155 19.78 12.30 -6.09
N ARG A 156 20.60 11.27 -6.28
CA ARG A 156 20.73 10.17 -5.31
C ARG A 156 21.28 10.66 -3.98
N LEU A 157 22.30 11.52 -3.98
CA LEU A 157 22.88 12.08 -2.77
C LEU A 157 21.85 12.93 -2.02
N ALA A 158 21.09 13.77 -2.71
CA ALA A 158 20.01 14.56 -2.13
C ALA A 158 18.95 13.68 -1.46
N LEU A 159 18.54 12.56 -2.08
CA LEU A 159 17.62 11.60 -1.48
C LEU A 159 18.22 10.90 -0.25
N LEU A 160 19.50 10.54 -0.29
CA LEU A 160 20.20 9.87 0.80
C LEU A 160 20.61 10.81 1.95
N SER A 161 20.50 12.11 1.80
CA SER A 161 20.82 13.08 2.84
C SER A 161 19.85 13.07 4.04
N THR A 162 18.75 12.34 3.93
CA THR A 162 17.77 12.16 5.01
C THR A 162 17.63 10.66 5.30
N HIS A 163 17.56 10.31 6.59
CA HIS A 163 17.29 8.92 6.98
C HIS A 163 15.96 8.45 6.38
N TYR A 164 15.91 7.26 5.78
CA TYR A 164 14.74 6.79 5.02
C TYR A 164 13.43 6.77 5.79
N ARG A 165 13.46 6.63 7.12
CA ARG A 165 12.26 6.69 7.99
C ARG A 165 11.77 8.11 8.30
N ALA A 166 12.62 9.11 8.10
CA ALA A 166 12.25 10.52 8.31
C ALA A 166 11.57 11.10 7.06
N ALA A 167 10.79 12.16 7.24
CA ALA A 167 10.26 12.91 6.12
C ALA A 167 11.41 13.62 5.39
N LEU A 168 11.46 13.45 4.09
CA LEU A 168 12.39 14.15 3.21
C LEU A 168 11.68 15.37 2.62
N ASP A 169 12.17 16.58 2.91
CA ASP A 169 11.73 17.75 2.19
C ASP A 169 12.64 17.97 0.97
N TRP A 170 12.08 17.77 -0.22
CA TRP A 170 12.78 18.04 -1.47
C TRP A 170 12.76 19.52 -1.75
N THR A 171 13.95 20.14 -1.73
CA THR A 171 14.13 21.57 -1.99
C THR A 171 15.20 21.79 -3.05
N THR A 172 15.12 22.94 -3.74
CA THR A 172 16.17 23.36 -4.68
C THR A 172 17.53 23.49 -3.98
N VAL A 173 17.54 24.00 -2.75
CA VAL A 173 18.75 24.12 -1.94
C VAL A 173 19.42 22.77 -1.72
N ARG A 174 18.63 21.75 -1.32
CA ARG A 174 19.13 20.39 -1.10
C ARG A 174 19.75 19.79 -2.36
N LEU A 175 19.15 20.05 -3.51
CA LEU A 175 19.70 19.57 -4.77
C LEU A 175 21.01 20.29 -5.12
N ASP A 176 21.08 21.60 -4.87
CA ASP A 176 22.31 22.38 -5.13
C ASP A 176 23.46 22.00 -4.20
N GLU A 177 23.19 21.71 -2.93
CA GLU A 177 24.17 21.18 -1.98
C GLU A 177 24.71 19.80 -2.38
N ALA A 178 23.94 19.03 -3.13
CA ALA A 178 24.30 17.69 -3.57
C ALA A 178 25.10 17.68 -4.90
N LYS A 179 25.14 18.79 -5.63
CA LYS A 179 25.94 18.95 -6.88
C LYS A 179 27.40 19.13 -6.58
#